data_fe185dcbf41b944c9545a9d668e51b3b
#
_entry.id   fe185dcbf41b944c9545a9d668e51b3b
#
_cell.length_a   1.000
_cell.length_b   1.000
_cell.length_c   1.000
_cell.angle_alpha   90.00
_cell.angle_beta   90.00
_cell.angle_gamma   90.00
#
_symmetry.space_group_name_H-M   'P 1'
#
loop_
_entity.id
_entity.type
_entity.pdbx_description
1 polymer ?
#
loop_
_entity_poly.entity_id
_entity_poly.type
_entity_poly.pdbx_seq_one_letter_code
_entity_poly.pdbx_strand_id
1 'polypeptide(L)'
;MVVDAVPTQWIERTRHHHTAVRTLSAIPEDRFIVHAFAQQLVSLLYFMAPAYLANMAPPFVRYWKGWNRPINERLLGSHKTVIGFALGVAAGVLATGVQAALALPMSRLDYAAWPLLGLGFGLGAMAGDSLKSLLKRRLRITPGQPWVPFDQVDFVLGALVLVAPWARLSWFEVLLILVGSFLAGLLVNRLAFRLGIKGSPW
;
A
#
# COMPACT_ATOMS: atom_id res chain seq x y z
N MET A 1 -6.21 -26.71 66.19
CA MET A 1 -6.82 -26.09 65.02
C MET A 1 -5.71 -25.31 64.34
N VAL A 2 -5.06 -25.95 63.37
CA VAL A 2 -3.91 -25.40 62.65
C VAL A 2 -4.50 -24.58 61.47
N VAL A 3 -4.29 -23.30 61.46
CA VAL A 3 -4.64 -22.41 60.36
C VAL A 3 -3.53 -22.52 59.35
N ASP A 4 -3.77 -23.24 58.25
CA ASP A 4 -2.81 -23.37 57.15
C ASP A 4 -2.53 -22.00 56.56
N ALA A 5 -1.27 -21.59 56.58
CA ALA A 5 -0.81 -20.34 55.98
C ALA A 5 -0.93 -20.41 54.46
N VAL A 6 -1.64 -19.47 53.86
CA VAL A 6 -1.78 -19.32 52.40
C VAL A 6 -0.38 -19.19 51.78
N PRO A 7 -0.01 -20.00 50.77
CA PRO A 7 1.30 -19.96 50.16
C PRO A 7 1.58 -18.58 49.56
N THR A 8 2.72 -18.00 49.91
CA THR A 8 3.17 -16.67 49.47
C THR A 8 3.23 -16.49 47.95
N GLN A 9 3.36 -17.58 47.21
CA GLN A 9 3.34 -17.58 45.74
C GLN A 9 2.01 -17.10 45.15
N TRP A 10 0.85 -17.26 45.84
CA TRP A 10 -0.43 -16.72 45.39
C TRP A 10 -0.53 -15.21 45.53
N ILE A 11 0.10 -14.65 46.55
CA ILE A 11 0.11 -13.22 46.81
C ILE A 11 0.97 -12.48 45.79
N GLU A 12 2.09 -13.07 45.38
CA GLU A 12 2.94 -12.47 44.33
C GLU A 12 2.27 -12.51 42.94
N ARG A 13 1.61 -13.60 42.60
CA ARG A 13 0.91 -13.74 41.30
C ARG A 13 -0.23 -12.73 41.17
N THR A 14 -1.00 -12.51 42.21
CA THR A 14 -2.07 -11.49 42.22
C THR A 14 -1.52 -10.08 42.18
N ARG A 15 -0.37 -9.80 42.81
CA ARG A 15 0.28 -8.48 42.79
C ARG A 15 0.78 -8.13 41.37
N HIS A 16 1.35 -9.06 40.63
CA HIS A 16 1.75 -8.85 39.24
C HIS A 16 0.57 -8.61 38.32
N HIS A 17 -0.57 -9.31 38.50
CA HIS A 17 -1.78 -9.05 37.76
C HIS A 17 -2.37 -7.66 38.03
N HIS A 18 -2.39 -7.22 39.32
CA HIS A 18 -2.86 -5.89 39.65
C HIS A 18 -1.95 -4.77 39.16
N THR A 19 -0.64 -4.99 39.10
CA THR A 19 0.31 -4.01 38.54
C THR A 19 0.16 -3.90 37.02
N ALA A 20 0.00 -5.02 36.32
CA ALA A 20 -0.22 -5.03 34.86
C ALA A 20 -1.55 -4.35 34.47
N VAL A 21 -2.62 -4.58 35.25
CA VAL A 21 -3.92 -3.94 35.01
C VAL A 21 -3.85 -2.43 35.34
N ARG A 22 -3.10 -2.02 36.36
CA ARG A 22 -2.91 -0.59 36.68
C ARG A 22 -2.08 0.16 35.65
N THR A 23 -1.09 -0.49 35.00
CA THR A 23 -0.31 0.14 33.92
C THR A 23 -1.11 0.29 32.65
N LEU A 24 -2.04 -0.61 32.34
CA LEU A 24 -2.95 -0.49 31.22
C LEU A 24 -4.01 0.62 31.41
N SER A 25 -4.43 0.87 32.66
CA SER A 25 -5.38 1.95 32.99
C SER A 25 -4.73 3.35 33.07
N ALA A 26 -3.41 3.45 32.95
CA ALA A 26 -2.67 4.70 33.02
C ALA A 26 -2.42 5.37 31.65
N ILE A 27 -2.79 4.72 30.54
CA ILE A 27 -2.72 5.34 29.22
C ILE A 27 -4.03 6.11 29.02
N PRO A 28 -4.01 7.44 28.84
CA PRO A 28 -5.20 8.21 28.53
C PRO A 28 -5.90 7.64 27.30
N GLU A 29 -7.22 7.53 27.32
CA GLU A 29 -8.03 6.92 26.24
C GLU A 29 -7.73 7.56 24.86
N ASP A 30 -7.51 8.87 24.84
CA ASP A 30 -7.13 9.61 23.67
C ASP A 30 -5.81 9.12 23.05
N ARG A 31 -4.82 8.83 23.87
CA ARG A 31 -3.53 8.26 23.39
C ARG A 31 -3.69 6.85 22.87
N PHE A 32 -4.54 6.03 23.51
CA PHE A 32 -4.81 4.67 23.03
C PHE A 32 -5.46 4.69 21.64
N ILE A 33 -6.46 5.56 21.45
CA ILE A 33 -7.15 5.73 20.15
C ILE A 33 -6.16 6.21 19.06
N VAL A 34 -5.32 7.19 19.38
CA VAL A 34 -4.31 7.71 18.44
C VAL A 34 -3.31 6.63 18.05
N HIS A 35 -2.81 5.83 19.00
CA HIS A 35 -1.89 4.73 18.70
C HIS A 35 -2.54 3.64 17.85
N ALA A 36 -3.76 3.24 18.18
CA ALA A 36 -4.51 2.24 17.40
C ALA A 36 -4.73 2.71 15.95
N PHE A 37 -5.13 3.96 15.77
CA PHE A 37 -5.32 4.55 14.44
C PHE A 37 -3.99 4.64 13.67
N ALA A 38 -2.91 5.07 14.30
CA ALA A 38 -1.59 5.11 13.69
C ALA A 38 -1.11 3.72 13.25
N GLN A 39 -1.29 2.70 14.08
CA GLN A 39 -0.99 1.31 13.73
C GLN A 39 -1.82 0.83 12.54
N GLN A 40 -3.10 1.19 12.50
CA GLN A 40 -3.97 0.87 11.36
C GLN A 40 -3.45 1.51 10.07
N LEU A 41 -3.09 2.80 10.09
CA LEU A 41 -2.52 3.48 8.92
C LEU A 41 -1.23 2.83 8.45
N VAL A 42 -0.31 2.51 9.36
CA VAL A 42 0.95 1.83 9.02
C VAL A 42 0.68 0.45 8.41
N SER A 43 -0.26 -0.31 8.97
CA SER A 43 -0.69 -1.61 8.43
C SER A 43 -1.27 -1.50 7.02
N LEU A 44 -2.08 -0.46 6.74
CA LEU A 44 -2.64 -0.22 5.40
C LEU A 44 -1.58 0.23 4.40
N LEU A 45 -0.63 1.08 4.82
CA LEU A 45 0.53 1.46 3.99
C LEU A 45 1.40 0.25 3.65
N TYR A 46 1.68 -0.59 4.65
CA TYR A 46 2.43 -1.83 4.44
C TYR A 46 1.69 -2.78 3.49
N PHE A 47 0.38 -2.97 3.67
CA PHE A 47 -0.46 -3.75 2.78
C PHE A 47 -0.37 -3.28 1.32
N MET A 48 -0.41 -1.96 1.08
CA MET A 48 -0.38 -1.38 -0.27
C MET A 48 1.03 -1.19 -0.85
N ALA A 49 2.09 -1.40 -0.07
CA ALA A 49 3.47 -1.18 -0.52
C ALA A 49 3.83 -1.88 -1.84
N PRO A 50 3.41 -3.14 -2.11
CA PRO A 50 3.66 -3.79 -3.40
C PRO A 50 3.06 -3.04 -4.60
N ALA A 51 1.84 -2.50 -4.45
CA ALA A 51 1.18 -1.72 -5.49
C ALA A 51 1.87 -0.37 -5.72
N TYR A 52 2.30 0.30 -4.66
CA TYR A 52 3.07 1.55 -4.77
C TYR A 52 4.39 1.32 -5.49
N LEU A 53 5.14 0.28 -5.12
CA LEU A 53 6.41 -0.04 -5.77
C LEU A 53 6.20 -0.46 -7.23
N ALA A 54 5.15 -1.23 -7.53
CA ALA A 54 4.76 -1.55 -8.90
C ALA A 54 4.52 -0.30 -9.74
N ASN A 55 3.78 0.67 -9.20
CA ASN A 55 3.48 1.92 -9.91
C ASN A 55 4.71 2.85 -10.06
N MET A 56 5.67 2.77 -9.14
CA MET A 56 6.90 3.57 -9.18
C MET A 56 8.01 2.97 -10.06
N ALA A 57 7.93 1.69 -10.43
CA ALA A 57 8.98 1.00 -11.19
C ALA A 57 9.08 1.39 -12.67
N PRO A 58 8.00 1.61 -13.45
CA PRO A 58 8.08 1.90 -14.89
C PRO A 58 8.98 3.07 -15.29
N PRO A 59 9.06 4.20 -14.57
CA PRO A 59 9.97 5.30 -14.90
C PRO A 59 11.45 4.90 -14.99
N PHE A 60 11.88 3.85 -14.30
CA PHE A 60 13.27 3.37 -14.35
C PHE A 60 13.63 2.74 -15.68
N VAL A 61 12.65 2.40 -16.53
CA VAL A 61 12.89 1.91 -17.90
C VAL A 61 13.66 2.91 -18.77
N ARG A 62 13.65 4.20 -18.42
CA ARG A 62 14.47 5.21 -19.11
C ARG A 62 15.97 4.88 -19.12
N TYR A 63 16.43 4.08 -18.16
CA TYR A 63 17.82 3.62 -18.08
C TYR A 63 18.08 2.34 -18.88
N TRP A 64 17.03 1.70 -19.37
CA TRP A 64 17.11 0.49 -20.18
C TRP A 64 17.47 0.83 -21.63
N LYS A 65 18.60 0.34 -22.10
CA LYS A 65 19.09 0.59 -23.48
C LYS A 65 18.68 -0.49 -24.48
N GLY A 66 18.01 -1.56 -24.04
CA GLY A 66 17.56 -2.67 -24.87
C GLY A 66 16.22 -2.39 -25.56
N TRP A 67 15.66 -3.44 -26.14
CA TRP A 67 14.34 -3.39 -26.78
C TRP A 67 13.26 -2.94 -25.79
N ASN A 68 12.48 -1.94 -26.17
CA ASN A 68 11.35 -1.45 -25.40
C ASN A 68 10.35 -0.77 -26.32
N ARG A 69 9.19 -1.39 -26.52
CA ARG A 69 8.14 -0.86 -27.41
C ARG A 69 6.91 -0.44 -26.60
N PRO A 70 6.17 0.59 -27.07
CA PRO A 70 4.84 0.88 -26.53
C PRO A 70 3.92 -0.34 -26.65
N ILE A 71 3.10 -0.61 -25.63
CA ILE A 71 2.11 -1.69 -25.65
C ILE A 71 1.10 -1.43 -26.76
N ASN A 72 0.54 -0.23 -26.77
CA ASN A 72 -0.32 0.27 -27.83
C ASN A 72 -0.31 1.80 -27.78
N GLU A 73 0.39 2.41 -28.72
CA GLU A 73 0.59 3.85 -28.75
C GLU A 73 -0.71 4.64 -28.94
N ARG A 74 -1.64 4.13 -29.76
CA ARG A 74 -2.92 4.79 -30.02
C ARG A 74 -3.86 4.77 -28.81
N LEU A 75 -3.88 3.66 -28.08
CA LEU A 75 -4.81 3.47 -26.97
C LEU A 75 -4.25 3.94 -25.61
N LEU A 76 -2.95 3.71 -25.38
CA LEU A 76 -2.33 3.93 -24.06
C LEU A 76 -1.31 5.08 -24.06
N GLY A 77 -0.86 5.47 -25.27
CA GLY A 77 0.20 6.45 -25.46
C GLY A 77 1.60 5.81 -25.49
N SER A 78 2.59 6.58 -25.97
CA SER A 78 3.98 6.12 -26.17
C SER A 78 4.71 5.77 -24.86
N HIS A 79 4.25 6.30 -23.72
CA HIS A 79 4.90 6.10 -22.41
C HIS A 79 4.56 4.75 -21.76
N LYS A 80 3.52 4.04 -22.22
CA LYS A 80 3.14 2.71 -21.71
C LYS A 80 3.84 1.63 -22.51
N THR A 81 4.97 1.17 -21.98
CA THR A 81 5.85 0.21 -22.67
C THR A 81 5.75 -1.19 -22.08
N VAL A 82 6.08 -2.19 -22.90
CA VAL A 82 6.06 -3.62 -22.49
C VAL A 82 7.02 -3.85 -21.33
N ILE A 83 8.24 -3.34 -21.41
CA ILE A 83 9.25 -3.50 -20.35
C ILE A 83 8.81 -2.74 -19.08
N GLY A 84 8.24 -1.53 -19.23
CA GLY A 84 7.72 -0.78 -18.08
C GLY A 84 6.62 -1.53 -17.34
N PHE A 85 5.69 -2.13 -18.09
CA PHE A 85 4.63 -2.95 -17.51
C PHE A 85 5.20 -4.19 -16.79
N ALA A 86 6.09 -4.92 -17.44
CA ALA A 86 6.74 -6.10 -16.87
C ALA A 86 7.54 -5.75 -15.60
N LEU A 87 8.27 -4.63 -15.61
CA LEU A 87 9.03 -4.15 -14.46
C LEU A 87 8.10 -3.80 -13.29
N GLY A 88 6.96 -3.15 -13.57
CA GLY A 88 5.95 -2.88 -12.55
C GLY A 88 5.41 -4.15 -11.92
N VAL A 89 5.04 -5.15 -12.73
CA VAL A 89 4.57 -6.45 -12.21
C VAL A 89 5.66 -7.13 -11.39
N ALA A 90 6.90 -7.17 -11.89
CA ALA A 90 8.03 -7.76 -11.17
C ALA A 90 8.27 -7.08 -9.82
N ALA A 91 8.20 -5.74 -9.77
CA ALA A 91 8.35 -4.99 -8.53
C ALA A 91 7.25 -5.33 -7.51
N GLY A 92 6.00 -5.49 -7.94
CA GLY A 92 4.90 -5.94 -7.07
C GLY A 92 5.14 -7.34 -6.51
N VAL A 93 5.57 -8.28 -7.37
CA VAL A 93 5.89 -9.66 -6.96
C VAL A 93 7.05 -9.68 -5.97
N LEU A 94 8.15 -8.98 -6.26
CA LEU A 94 9.32 -8.92 -5.39
C LEU A 94 9.00 -8.29 -4.04
N ALA A 95 8.23 -7.18 -4.04
CA ALA A 95 7.82 -6.53 -2.80
C ALA A 95 6.96 -7.44 -1.92
N THR A 96 6.02 -8.17 -2.52
CA THR A 96 5.19 -9.15 -1.80
C THR A 96 6.02 -10.32 -1.28
N GLY A 97 7.01 -10.79 -2.06
CA GLY A 97 7.96 -11.83 -1.61
C GLY A 97 8.77 -11.37 -0.40
N VAL A 98 9.24 -10.12 -0.39
CA VAL A 98 9.92 -9.52 0.77
C VAL A 98 8.99 -9.45 1.97
N GLN A 99 7.73 -9.04 1.78
CA GLN A 99 6.73 -9.02 2.86
C GLN A 99 6.48 -10.42 3.43
N ALA A 100 6.40 -11.43 2.57
CA ALA A 100 6.25 -12.83 2.99
C ALA A 100 7.46 -13.33 3.80
N ALA A 101 8.67 -12.97 3.38
CA ALA A 101 9.90 -13.34 4.10
C ALA A 101 10.05 -12.63 5.45
N LEU A 102 9.61 -11.37 5.54
CA LEU A 102 9.68 -10.59 6.79
C LEU A 102 8.61 -11.01 7.80
N ALA A 103 7.48 -11.55 7.35
CA ALA A 103 6.37 -12.03 8.19
C ALA A 103 5.99 -11.07 9.32
N LEU A 104 5.94 -9.75 9.06
CA LEU A 104 5.70 -8.74 10.08
C LEU A 104 4.29 -8.88 10.70
N PRO A 105 4.13 -8.69 12.02
CA PRO A 105 2.85 -8.85 12.70
C PRO A 105 1.76 -7.86 12.26
N MET A 106 2.13 -6.77 11.59
CA MET A 106 1.19 -5.80 11.00
C MET A 106 0.59 -6.28 9.68
N SER A 107 0.99 -7.42 9.16
CA SER A 107 0.49 -7.95 7.89
C SER A 107 -1.00 -8.28 7.98
N ARG A 108 -1.73 -7.96 6.91
CA ARG A 108 -3.17 -8.21 6.74
C ARG A 108 -3.47 -9.36 5.79
N LEU A 109 -2.43 -9.98 5.25
CA LEU A 109 -2.52 -11.04 4.26
C LEU A 109 -1.93 -12.33 4.81
N ASP A 110 -2.54 -13.45 4.42
CA ASP A 110 -1.89 -14.74 4.49
C ASP A 110 -0.97 -14.88 3.28
N TYR A 111 0.31 -14.96 3.53
CA TYR A 111 1.34 -15.08 2.48
C TYR A 111 1.56 -16.51 1.99
N ALA A 112 0.74 -17.49 2.35
CA ALA A 112 0.88 -18.85 1.82
C ALA A 112 0.90 -18.87 0.27
N ALA A 113 0.13 -17.99 -0.36
CA ALA A 113 0.08 -17.81 -1.80
C ALA A 113 0.73 -16.48 -2.26
N TRP A 114 1.85 -16.07 -1.64
CA TRP A 114 2.49 -14.79 -1.92
C TRP A 114 2.80 -14.51 -3.41
N PRO A 115 3.14 -15.50 -4.28
CA PRO A 115 3.36 -15.21 -5.69
C PRO A 115 2.08 -14.74 -6.39
N LEU A 116 0.93 -15.33 -6.07
CA LEU A 116 -0.37 -14.92 -6.61
C LEU A 116 -0.77 -13.53 -6.09
N LEU A 117 -0.54 -13.26 -4.81
CA LEU A 117 -0.76 -11.95 -4.21
C LEU A 117 0.11 -10.88 -4.89
N GLY A 118 1.39 -11.20 -5.10
CA GLY A 118 2.32 -10.30 -5.78
C GLY A 118 1.92 -10.02 -7.23
N LEU A 119 1.47 -11.03 -7.95
CA LEU A 119 0.88 -10.87 -9.28
C LEU A 119 -0.39 -10.03 -9.22
N GLY A 120 -1.26 -10.24 -8.23
CA GLY A 120 -2.47 -9.44 -8.02
C GLY A 120 -2.14 -7.96 -7.82
N PHE A 121 -1.20 -7.63 -6.95
CA PHE A 121 -0.75 -6.25 -6.73
C PHE A 121 -0.10 -5.66 -7.98
N GLY A 122 0.85 -6.38 -8.59
CA GLY A 122 1.60 -5.89 -9.74
C GLY A 122 0.73 -5.72 -10.99
N LEU A 123 -0.02 -6.75 -11.37
CA LEU A 123 -0.93 -6.70 -12.52
C LEU A 123 -2.06 -5.69 -12.28
N GLY A 124 -2.63 -5.66 -11.06
CA GLY A 124 -3.68 -4.73 -10.70
C GLY A 124 -3.24 -3.29 -10.83
N ALA A 125 -2.08 -2.95 -10.26
CA ALA A 125 -1.53 -1.60 -10.35
C ALA A 125 -1.25 -1.21 -11.82
N MET A 126 -0.62 -2.08 -12.60
CA MET A 126 -0.32 -1.80 -14.01
C MET A 126 -1.56 -1.74 -14.89
N ALA A 127 -2.55 -2.59 -14.62
CA ALA A 127 -3.83 -2.57 -15.34
C ALA A 127 -4.64 -1.31 -15.04
N GLY A 128 -4.73 -0.91 -13.77
CA GLY A 128 -5.39 0.33 -13.35
C GLY A 128 -4.80 1.56 -14.02
N ASP A 129 -3.47 1.71 -13.96
CA ASP A 129 -2.75 2.80 -14.62
C ASP A 129 -2.89 2.77 -16.15
N SER A 130 -2.96 1.58 -16.77
CA SER A 130 -3.21 1.43 -18.20
C SER A 130 -4.66 1.77 -18.56
N LEU A 131 -5.62 1.33 -17.77
CA LEU A 131 -7.05 1.63 -17.96
C LEU A 131 -7.31 3.14 -17.88
N LYS A 132 -6.73 3.83 -16.89
CA LYS A 132 -6.78 5.29 -16.82
C LYS A 132 -6.22 5.93 -18.09
N SER A 133 -5.07 5.44 -18.59
CA SER A 133 -4.47 5.97 -19.83
C SER A 133 -5.40 5.80 -21.02
N LEU A 134 -6.07 4.65 -21.13
CA LEU A 134 -7.10 4.39 -22.14
C LEU A 134 -8.29 5.36 -22.02
N LEU A 135 -8.80 5.57 -20.81
CA LEU A 135 -9.92 6.48 -20.55
C LEU A 135 -9.54 7.93 -20.89
N LYS A 136 -8.32 8.37 -20.53
CA LYS A 136 -7.81 9.70 -20.92
C LYS A 136 -7.82 9.89 -22.44
N ARG A 137 -7.41 8.88 -23.22
CA ARG A 137 -7.44 8.94 -24.69
C ARG A 137 -8.86 9.00 -25.23
N ARG A 138 -9.78 8.19 -24.69
CA ARG A 138 -11.19 8.22 -25.09
C ARG A 138 -11.87 9.55 -24.78
N LEU A 139 -11.51 10.18 -23.66
CA LEU A 139 -12.01 11.51 -23.26
C LEU A 139 -11.26 12.66 -23.93
N ARG A 140 -10.34 12.37 -24.89
CA ARG A 140 -9.52 13.35 -25.60
C ARG A 140 -8.67 14.24 -24.71
N ILE A 141 -8.32 13.76 -23.52
CA ILE A 141 -7.38 14.42 -22.61
C ILE A 141 -5.98 14.27 -23.22
N THR A 142 -5.29 15.41 -23.43
CA THR A 142 -3.96 15.41 -24.04
C THR A 142 -2.91 14.72 -23.15
N PRO A 143 -1.86 14.10 -23.76
CA PRO A 143 -0.74 13.56 -23.01
C PRO A 143 -0.12 14.58 -22.06
N GLY A 144 0.14 14.16 -20.81
CA GLY A 144 0.74 15.03 -19.80
C GLY A 144 -0.23 15.92 -19.03
N GLN A 145 -1.48 16.08 -19.50
CA GLN A 145 -2.48 16.80 -18.70
C GLN A 145 -2.89 16.03 -17.44
N PRO A 146 -3.01 16.71 -16.29
CA PRO A 146 -3.47 16.10 -15.05
C PRO A 146 -4.96 15.76 -15.14
N TRP A 147 -5.35 14.65 -14.54
CA TRP A 147 -6.72 14.21 -14.37
C TRP A 147 -6.97 13.81 -12.92
N VAL A 148 -7.06 14.82 -12.08
CA VAL A 148 -7.27 14.69 -10.63
C VAL A 148 -8.75 14.33 -10.36
N PRO A 149 -9.04 13.37 -9.47
CA PRO A 149 -8.16 12.59 -8.60
C PRO A 149 -7.64 11.29 -9.23
N PHE A 150 -8.08 10.96 -10.45
CA PHE A 150 -7.86 9.64 -11.05
C PHE A 150 -6.39 9.27 -11.26
N ASP A 151 -5.53 10.24 -11.57
CA ASP A 151 -4.08 10.01 -11.74
C ASP A 151 -3.37 9.52 -10.47
N GLN A 152 -3.99 9.69 -9.29
CA GLN A 152 -3.43 9.31 -8.00
C GLN A 152 -3.98 8.00 -7.44
N VAL A 153 -5.15 7.53 -7.91
CA VAL A 153 -5.85 6.39 -7.32
C VAL A 153 -6.07 5.21 -8.27
N ASP A 154 -5.81 5.38 -9.56
CA ASP A 154 -6.04 4.38 -10.60
C ASP A 154 -5.36 3.03 -10.34
N PHE A 155 -4.06 3.05 -10.05
CA PHE A 155 -3.29 1.86 -9.75
C PHE A 155 -3.70 1.22 -8.41
N VAL A 156 -4.13 2.05 -7.45
CA VAL A 156 -4.65 1.58 -6.15
C VAL A 156 -5.95 0.81 -6.36
N LEU A 157 -6.88 1.38 -7.13
CA LEU A 157 -8.16 0.71 -7.46
C LEU A 157 -7.91 -0.60 -8.19
N GLY A 158 -7.02 -0.61 -9.19
CA GLY A 158 -6.68 -1.82 -9.92
C GLY A 158 -6.08 -2.90 -9.02
N ALA A 159 -5.17 -2.54 -8.11
CA ALA A 159 -4.58 -3.45 -7.16
C ALA A 159 -5.62 -4.00 -6.18
N LEU A 160 -6.45 -3.13 -5.58
CA LEU A 160 -7.50 -3.53 -4.63
C LEU A 160 -8.48 -4.52 -5.25
N VAL A 161 -8.92 -4.28 -6.50
CA VAL A 161 -9.83 -5.18 -7.23
C VAL A 161 -9.21 -6.57 -7.40
N LEU A 162 -7.94 -6.65 -7.81
CA LEU A 162 -7.31 -7.95 -8.05
C LEU A 162 -6.94 -8.70 -6.76
N VAL A 163 -6.64 -8.00 -5.65
CA VAL A 163 -6.31 -8.67 -4.38
C VAL A 163 -7.53 -8.85 -3.47
N ALA A 164 -8.69 -8.33 -3.83
CA ALA A 164 -9.93 -8.42 -3.05
C ALA A 164 -10.26 -9.85 -2.55
N PRO A 165 -10.05 -10.93 -3.33
CA PRO A 165 -10.35 -12.29 -2.86
C PRO A 165 -9.54 -12.73 -1.62
N TRP A 166 -8.36 -12.15 -1.42
CA TRP A 166 -7.44 -12.49 -0.32
C TRP A 166 -7.40 -11.43 0.78
N ALA A 167 -7.90 -10.22 0.51
CA ALA A 167 -7.86 -9.09 1.44
C ALA A 167 -9.22 -8.88 2.11
N ARG A 168 -9.25 -9.03 3.44
CA ARG A 168 -10.44 -8.68 4.23
C ARG A 168 -10.34 -7.22 4.66
N LEU A 169 -10.81 -6.32 3.80
CA LEU A 169 -10.84 -4.89 4.06
C LEU A 169 -12.29 -4.43 4.28
N SER A 170 -12.49 -3.62 5.31
CA SER A 170 -13.73 -2.88 5.50
C SER A 170 -13.82 -1.72 4.49
N TRP A 171 -15.01 -1.23 4.20
CA TRP A 171 -15.21 -0.05 3.35
C TRP A 171 -14.49 1.18 3.88
N PHE A 172 -14.39 1.32 5.18
CA PHE A 172 -13.64 2.40 5.82
C PHE A 172 -12.13 2.32 5.52
N GLU A 173 -11.56 1.13 5.56
CA GLU A 173 -10.14 0.91 5.23
C GLU A 173 -9.86 1.14 3.74
N VAL A 174 -10.76 0.72 2.87
CA VAL A 174 -10.66 1.04 1.43
C VAL A 174 -10.68 2.57 1.23
N LEU A 175 -11.57 3.29 1.91
CA LEU A 175 -11.62 4.75 1.85
C LEU A 175 -10.33 5.38 2.38
N LEU A 176 -9.80 4.89 3.51
CA LEU A 176 -8.50 5.37 4.05
C LEU A 176 -7.35 5.16 3.07
N ILE A 177 -7.30 3.99 2.41
CA ILE A 177 -6.29 3.70 1.39
C ILE A 177 -6.43 4.69 0.22
N LEU A 178 -7.63 4.90 -0.30
CA LEU A 178 -7.87 5.79 -1.44
C LEU A 178 -7.54 7.25 -1.11
N VAL A 179 -8.04 7.76 0.01
CA VAL A 179 -7.76 9.13 0.47
C VAL A 179 -6.28 9.32 0.80
N GLY A 180 -5.68 8.38 1.52
CA GLY A 180 -4.25 8.41 1.85
C GLY A 180 -3.38 8.38 0.61
N SER A 181 -3.68 7.51 -0.36
CA SER A 181 -2.96 7.43 -1.64
C SER A 181 -3.10 8.71 -2.46
N PHE A 182 -4.30 9.30 -2.49
CA PHE A 182 -4.54 10.57 -3.15
C PHE A 182 -3.70 11.69 -2.55
N LEU A 183 -3.73 11.84 -1.22
CA LEU A 183 -2.97 12.87 -0.52
C LEU A 183 -1.45 12.67 -0.67
N ALA A 184 -0.98 11.43 -0.54
CA ALA A 184 0.42 11.08 -0.76
C ALA A 184 0.85 11.38 -2.20
N GLY A 185 0.02 11.06 -3.20
CA GLY A 185 0.27 11.37 -4.60
C GLY A 185 0.39 12.87 -4.86
N LEU A 186 -0.50 13.68 -4.28
CA LEU A 186 -0.42 15.14 -4.37
C LEU A 186 0.86 15.68 -3.73
N LEU A 187 1.22 15.16 -2.55
CA LEU A 187 2.42 15.58 -1.84
C LEU A 187 3.68 15.26 -2.65
N VAL A 188 3.80 14.03 -3.15
CA VAL A 188 4.93 13.57 -3.98
C VAL A 188 5.04 14.40 -5.26
N ASN A 189 3.92 14.67 -5.93
CA ASN A 189 3.91 15.49 -7.15
C ASN A 189 4.37 16.92 -6.87
N ARG A 190 3.89 17.56 -5.79
CA ARG A 190 4.31 18.90 -5.38
C ARG A 190 5.78 18.96 -4.98
N LEU A 191 6.26 17.94 -4.27
CA LEU A 191 7.66 17.85 -3.89
C LEU A 191 8.56 17.67 -5.13
N ALA A 192 8.21 16.77 -6.04
CA ALA A 192 8.91 16.55 -7.30
C ALA A 192 8.96 17.82 -8.17
N PHE A 193 7.88 18.60 -8.18
CA PHE A 193 7.84 19.90 -8.85
C PHE A 193 8.80 20.93 -8.18
N ARG A 194 8.78 21.04 -6.85
CA ARG A 194 9.69 21.92 -6.12
C ARG A 194 11.16 21.56 -6.30
N LEU A 195 11.47 20.28 -6.46
CA LEU A 195 12.81 19.77 -6.72
C LEU A 195 13.23 19.86 -8.20
N GLY A 196 12.39 20.44 -9.06
CA GLY A 196 12.68 20.57 -10.51
C GLY A 196 12.64 19.23 -11.28
N ILE A 197 12.16 18.13 -10.66
CA ILE A 197 12.05 16.81 -11.30
C ILE A 197 10.85 16.74 -12.24
N LYS A 198 9.77 17.43 -11.89
CA LYS A 198 8.53 17.55 -12.70
C LYS A 198 8.33 18.98 -13.19
N GLY A 199 7.78 19.12 -14.39
CA GLY A 199 7.42 20.43 -14.97
C GLY A 199 6.07 20.98 -14.45
N SER A 200 5.33 20.23 -13.64
CA SER A 200 4.00 20.59 -13.14
C SER A 200 3.78 20.02 -11.73
N PRO A 201 3.07 20.74 -10.84
CA PRO A 201 2.82 20.29 -9.47
C PRO A 201 1.72 19.21 -9.37
N TRP A 202 1.14 18.81 -10.49
CA TRP A 202 0.05 17.84 -10.60
C TRP A 202 0.50 16.49 -11.11
#